data_fed97907ba9f379bb011e96bf2bd6c60
#
_entry.id   fed97907ba9f379bb011e96bf2bd6c60
#
_cell.length_a   1.000
_cell.length_b   1.000
_cell.length_c   1.000
_cell.angle_alpha   90.00
_cell.angle_beta   90.00
_cell.angle_gamma   90.00
#
_symmetry.space_group_name_H-M   'P 1'
#
loop_
_entity.id
_entity.type
_entity.pdbx_description
1 polymer ?
#
loop_
_entity_poly.entity_id
_entity_poly.type
_entity_poly.pdbx_seq_one_letter_code
_entity_poly.pdbx_strand_id
1 'polypeptide(L)'
;MPPAFPERAAWGTASSLRAWQQQALEAYFGTDGSQPGPRDFLTVATPGAGKTTFALRLARELMERRIVQSITVVCPTEHLKRQWAESAARVGIKIDPEWQNSDGPIGKDFDGVAVTYATVAARPALHRNRTESRKYLVIFDEVHHAGDGLSWGDAVREAFEPATRRLALSGTPFRTDINPIPFVQYEEGPDGIRRSQADYTYGYGPALADGVVRPVIFLAYAGEMRWRTRAGDEITATLGEPLTQDQMAQAWRAALDPKGDWIKQVLAAADRRLTELRRVIPDAGGLVIATDHETARAYAGMLKAVTGQSATIVLSDDPTASKKIKKFAGTEDRWMVAVRMVSEGVDIPRLCVGVYATSTSTPLFFAQAIGRFVRARKRGETASVFLPSVPTLMGHASEMEEERDHVLDRPVREDGLDDDLIAEANRQQDSPDVGEELPFETVEASATFDRVLYDGGEFGMHAQPGSAEEEEYLGIPGLLEPDQVSALLRKRQAEQLAGERRRKTGDPRADRTAAEDIAALRRELNGLVNAWNHRTGQPQGVIHNELRRACGGPPVPQASAAEIRDRIAKIRDWAAKRRH
;
A
#
# COMPACT_ATOMS: atom_id res chain seq x y z
N MET A 1 -26.88 7.18 -19.82
CA MET A 1 -25.93 7.39 -18.71
C MET A 1 -24.62 7.90 -19.30
N PRO A 2 -23.95 8.90 -18.69
CA PRO A 2 -22.61 9.27 -19.15
C PRO A 2 -21.67 8.07 -19.00
N PRO A 3 -20.74 7.85 -19.94
CA PRO A 3 -19.84 6.71 -19.91
C PRO A 3 -18.89 6.80 -18.69
N ALA A 4 -18.58 5.66 -18.05
CA ALA A 4 -17.62 5.58 -16.96
C ALA A 4 -16.21 6.09 -17.39
N PHE A 5 -15.85 5.83 -18.65
CA PHE A 5 -14.72 6.44 -19.36
C PHE A 5 -15.27 7.25 -20.53
N PRO A 6 -15.49 8.56 -20.39
CA PRO A 6 -15.63 9.39 -21.57
C PRO A 6 -14.33 9.26 -22.38
N GLU A 7 -14.45 9.01 -23.68
CA GLU A 7 -13.31 9.14 -24.60
C GLU A 7 -12.57 10.42 -24.20
N ARG A 8 -11.25 10.34 -24.06
CA ARG A 8 -10.42 11.45 -23.56
C ARG A 8 -10.73 12.73 -24.36
N ALA A 9 -11.81 13.41 -23.97
CA ALA A 9 -11.97 14.79 -24.34
C ALA A 9 -10.75 15.53 -23.77
N ALA A 10 -10.11 16.34 -24.59
CA ALA A 10 -9.05 17.19 -24.12
C ALA A 10 -9.54 17.87 -22.82
N TRP A 11 -8.77 17.78 -21.77
CA TRP A 11 -9.07 18.39 -20.48
C TRP A 11 -9.58 19.82 -20.71
N GLY A 12 -10.70 20.18 -20.13
CA GLY A 12 -11.37 21.48 -20.34
C GLY A 12 -12.53 21.46 -21.34
N THR A 13 -12.69 20.41 -22.13
CA THR A 13 -13.81 20.25 -23.05
C THR A 13 -14.75 19.09 -22.66
N ALA A 14 -14.56 18.47 -21.48
CA ALA A 14 -15.42 17.41 -21.00
C ALA A 14 -16.83 17.98 -20.74
N SER A 15 -17.63 17.98 -21.78
CA SER A 15 -19.08 18.19 -21.70
C SER A 15 -19.78 17.05 -20.95
N SER A 16 -19.09 15.92 -20.70
CA SER A 16 -19.62 14.76 -20.01
C SER A 16 -18.88 14.50 -18.70
N LEU A 17 -19.61 14.59 -17.59
CA LEU A 17 -19.19 14.12 -16.28
C LEU A 17 -19.28 12.58 -16.23
N ARG A 18 -18.52 11.97 -15.32
CA ARG A 18 -18.76 10.58 -14.95
C ARG A 18 -20.12 10.44 -14.28
N ALA A 19 -20.70 9.24 -14.31
CA ALA A 19 -22.02 9.00 -13.72
C ALA A 19 -22.10 9.45 -12.26
N TRP A 20 -21.12 9.08 -11.43
CA TRP A 20 -21.07 9.47 -10.03
C TRP A 20 -20.97 11.00 -9.83
N GLN A 21 -20.21 11.70 -10.68
CA GLN A 21 -20.08 13.16 -10.59
C GLN A 21 -21.41 13.86 -10.88
N GLN A 22 -22.15 13.32 -11.85
CA GLN A 22 -23.50 13.81 -12.15
C GLN A 22 -24.44 13.55 -10.98
N GLN A 23 -24.41 12.35 -10.40
CA GLN A 23 -25.22 12.00 -9.23
C GLN A 23 -24.88 12.86 -8.01
N ALA A 24 -23.59 13.14 -7.79
CA ALA A 24 -23.16 14.04 -6.70
C ALA A 24 -23.64 15.50 -6.91
N LEU A 25 -23.68 15.97 -8.17
CA LEU A 25 -24.28 17.27 -8.48
C LEU A 25 -25.80 17.27 -8.28
N GLU A 26 -26.48 16.18 -8.62
CA GLU A 26 -27.91 15.98 -8.37
C GLU A 26 -28.21 15.91 -6.87
N ALA A 27 -27.35 15.26 -6.09
CA ALA A 27 -27.44 15.28 -4.63
C ALA A 27 -27.26 16.70 -4.06
N TYR A 28 -26.40 17.52 -4.68
CA TYR A 28 -26.18 18.89 -4.24
C TYR A 28 -27.30 19.85 -4.64
N PHE A 29 -27.73 19.84 -5.91
CA PHE A 29 -28.69 20.82 -6.48
C PHE A 29 -30.14 20.30 -6.59
N GLY A 30 -30.41 19.06 -6.21
CA GLY A 30 -31.65 18.35 -6.53
C GLY A 30 -31.65 17.79 -7.95
N THR A 31 -32.49 16.80 -8.21
CA THR A 31 -32.59 16.11 -9.50
C THR A 31 -33.01 17.02 -10.66
N ASP A 32 -33.76 18.09 -10.36
CA ASP A 32 -34.17 19.12 -11.31
C ASP A 32 -33.18 20.30 -11.39
N GLY A 33 -32.13 20.27 -10.57
CA GLY A 33 -31.13 21.33 -10.48
C GLY A 33 -31.61 22.65 -9.93
N SER A 34 -32.82 22.72 -9.34
CA SER A 34 -33.45 23.98 -8.90
C SER A 34 -32.99 24.44 -7.53
N GLN A 35 -32.45 23.52 -6.71
CA GLN A 35 -32.07 23.82 -5.33
C GLN A 35 -30.79 24.69 -5.27
N PRO A 36 -30.69 25.60 -4.27
CA PRO A 36 -29.50 26.43 -4.10
C PRO A 36 -28.29 25.63 -3.55
N GLY A 37 -28.51 24.39 -3.17
CA GLY A 37 -27.54 23.51 -2.52
C GLY A 37 -27.34 23.83 -1.02
N PRO A 38 -26.83 22.87 -0.26
CA PRO A 38 -26.51 23.04 1.16
C PRO A 38 -25.30 23.97 1.34
N ARG A 39 -25.13 24.50 2.56
CA ARG A 39 -23.96 25.30 2.92
C ARG A 39 -22.69 24.44 3.00
N ASP A 40 -22.82 23.29 3.63
CA ASP A 40 -21.76 22.31 3.83
C ASP A 40 -22.11 21.06 3.02
N PHE A 41 -21.11 20.50 2.35
CA PHE A 41 -21.28 19.27 1.56
C PHE A 41 -19.98 18.45 1.61
N LEU A 42 -20.06 17.25 2.15
CA LEU A 42 -18.96 16.29 2.19
C LEU A 42 -19.09 15.28 1.07
N THR A 43 -18.12 15.25 0.18
CA THR A 43 -18.00 14.21 -0.85
C THR A 43 -16.83 13.30 -0.53
N VAL A 44 -17.12 12.03 -0.29
CA VAL A 44 -16.14 10.95 -0.16
C VAL A 44 -16.06 10.23 -1.49
N ALA A 45 -14.90 10.24 -2.14
CA ALA A 45 -14.71 9.51 -3.38
C ALA A 45 -13.31 8.93 -3.46
N THR A 46 -13.22 7.65 -3.88
CA THR A 46 -11.94 6.93 -3.93
C THR A 46 -10.85 7.70 -4.67
N PRO A 47 -9.57 7.57 -4.32
CA PRO A 47 -8.47 8.17 -5.07
C PRO A 47 -8.56 7.82 -6.57
N GLY A 48 -8.30 8.80 -7.45
CA GLY A 48 -8.42 8.59 -8.90
C GLY A 48 -9.84 8.72 -9.48
N ALA A 49 -10.88 8.81 -8.66
CA ALA A 49 -12.27 8.96 -9.12
C ALA A 49 -12.55 10.29 -9.85
N GLY A 50 -11.73 11.33 -9.63
CA GLY A 50 -11.89 12.64 -10.29
C GLY A 50 -12.61 13.68 -9.44
N LYS A 51 -12.34 13.70 -8.11
CA LYS A 51 -12.87 14.67 -7.14
C LYS A 51 -12.68 16.12 -7.59
N THR A 52 -11.49 16.47 -8.08
CA THR A 52 -11.16 17.83 -8.56
C THR A 52 -12.07 18.27 -9.70
N THR A 53 -12.40 17.39 -10.65
CA THR A 53 -13.31 17.68 -11.76
C THR A 53 -14.73 17.96 -11.27
N PHE A 54 -15.23 17.16 -10.32
CA PHE A 54 -16.51 17.37 -9.67
C PHE A 54 -16.55 18.73 -8.96
N ALA A 55 -15.56 19.02 -8.12
CA ALA A 55 -15.50 20.25 -7.34
C ALA A 55 -15.45 21.51 -8.22
N LEU A 56 -14.66 21.49 -9.30
CA LEU A 56 -14.56 22.60 -10.24
C LEU A 56 -15.84 22.77 -11.05
N ARG A 57 -16.55 21.69 -11.39
CA ARG A 57 -17.86 21.78 -12.03
C ARG A 57 -18.89 22.41 -11.11
N LEU A 58 -18.94 21.97 -9.85
CA LEU A 58 -19.81 22.55 -8.82
C LEU A 58 -19.46 24.03 -8.59
N ALA A 59 -18.18 24.38 -8.48
CA ALA A 59 -17.72 25.75 -8.32
C ALA A 59 -18.19 26.64 -9.48
N ARG A 60 -18.02 26.18 -10.71
CA ARG A 60 -18.46 26.90 -11.91
C ARG A 60 -19.97 27.13 -11.90
N GLU A 61 -20.78 26.14 -11.57
CA GLU A 61 -22.21 26.21 -11.50
C GLU A 61 -22.69 27.22 -10.42
N LEU A 62 -22.05 27.21 -9.26
CA LEU A 62 -22.33 28.17 -8.18
C LEU A 62 -21.97 29.62 -8.57
N MET A 63 -20.91 29.81 -9.37
CA MET A 63 -20.52 31.14 -9.88
C MET A 63 -21.48 31.61 -10.97
N GLU A 64 -21.87 30.78 -11.93
CA GLU A 64 -22.81 31.07 -13.00
C GLU A 64 -24.20 31.48 -12.42
N ARG A 65 -24.63 30.78 -11.36
CA ARG A 65 -25.87 31.10 -10.61
C ARG A 65 -25.71 32.31 -9.67
N ARG A 66 -24.51 32.90 -9.58
CA ARG A 66 -24.20 34.02 -8.69
C ARG A 66 -24.45 33.74 -7.19
N ILE A 67 -24.44 32.46 -6.81
CA ILE A 67 -24.52 32.03 -5.41
C ILE A 67 -23.21 32.38 -4.70
N VAL A 68 -22.09 32.22 -5.41
CA VAL A 68 -20.75 32.60 -4.94
C VAL A 68 -20.08 33.56 -5.94
N GLN A 69 -19.10 34.32 -5.47
CA GLN A 69 -18.38 35.31 -6.26
C GLN A 69 -16.88 35.03 -6.33
N SER A 70 -16.37 34.22 -5.41
CA SER A 70 -14.96 33.92 -5.33
C SER A 70 -14.74 32.54 -4.72
N ILE A 71 -13.56 31.97 -4.94
CA ILE A 71 -13.21 30.62 -4.50
C ILE A 71 -11.94 30.65 -3.65
N THR A 72 -11.91 29.86 -2.58
CA THR A 72 -10.70 29.51 -1.88
C THR A 72 -10.55 27.99 -1.89
N VAL A 73 -9.44 27.49 -2.42
CA VAL A 73 -9.06 26.08 -2.31
C VAL A 73 -8.06 25.94 -1.18
N VAL A 74 -8.34 25.05 -0.22
CA VAL A 74 -7.44 24.72 0.88
C VAL A 74 -6.97 23.30 0.65
N CYS A 75 -5.66 23.08 0.57
CA CYS A 75 -5.07 21.78 0.25
C CYS A 75 -3.86 21.48 1.16
N PRO A 76 -3.42 20.22 1.27
CA PRO A 76 -2.32 19.84 2.17
C PRO A 76 -0.96 20.44 1.80
N THR A 77 -0.64 20.51 0.50
CA THR A 77 0.72 20.81 0.05
C THR A 77 0.80 21.91 -1.01
N GLU A 78 1.96 22.58 -1.10
CA GLU A 78 2.25 23.61 -2.11
C GLU A 78 2.14 23.06 -3.55
N HIS A 79 2.47 21.79 -3.77
CA HIS A 79 2.36 21.17 -5.08
C HIS A 79 0.89 21.09 -5.54
N LEU A 80 -0.02 20.75 -4.64
CA LEU A 80 -1.45 20.66 -4.93
C LEU A 80 -2.06 22.02 -5.27
N LYS A 81 -1.59 23.12 -4.70
CA LYS A 81 -2.04 24.48 -5.06
C LYS A 81 -1.91 24.72 -6.57
N ARG A 82 -0.75 24.38 -7.15
CA ARG A 82 -0.50 24.53 -8.59
C ARG A 82 -1.34 23.57 -9.43
N GLN A 83 -1.51 22.33 -8.98
CA GLN A 83 -2.39 21.37 -9.67
C GLN A 83 -3.84 21.86 -9.72
N TRP A 84 -4.34 22.42 -8.62
CA TRP A 84 -5.68 23.02 -8.56
C TRP A 84 -5.81 24.21 -9.50
N ALA A 85 -4.83 25.12 -9.51
CA ALA A 85 -4.83 26.28 -10.41
C ALA A 85 -4.79 25.86 -11.89
N GLU A 86 -3.93 24.89 -12.26
CA GLU A 86 -3.87 24.34 -13.61
C GLU A 86 -5.20 23.68 -14.03
N SER A 87 -5.81 22.93 -13.11
CA SER A 87 -7.09 22.26 -13.39
C SER A 87 -8.24 23.27 -13.51
N ALA A 88 -8.27 24.29 -12.66
CA ALA A 88 -9.25 25.37 -12.68
C ALA A 88 -9.17 26.20 -13.97
N ALA A 89 -7.95 26.52 -14.41
CA ALA A 89 -7.72 27.26 -15.65
C ALA A 89 -8.32 26.56 -16.88
N ARG A 90 -8.31 25.22 -16.91
CA ARG A 90 -8.91 24.42 -17.99
C ARG A 90 -10.44 24.54 -18.10
N VAL A 91 -11.10 24.88 -17.00
CA VAL A 91 -12.54 25.09 -16.95
C VAL A 91 -12.93 26.57 -16.90
N GLY A 92 -11.95 27.47 -17.12
CA GLY A 92 -12.16 28.92 -17.18
C GLY A 92 -12.22 29.61 -15.83
N ILE A 93 -11.77 28.97 -14.76
CA ILE A 93 -11.66 29.55 -13.41
C ILE A 93 -10.20 29.91 -13.14
N LYS A 94 -9.93 31.15 -12.76
CA LYS A 94 -8.58 31.65 -12.52
C LYS A 94 -8.26 31.65 -11.03
N ILE A 95 -7.44 30.70 -10.59
CA ILE A 95 -6.99 30.58 -9.19
C ILE A 95 -5.51 30.97 -9.11
N ASP A 96 -5.17 31.85 -8.16
CA ASP A 96 -3.79 32.22 -7.86
C ASP A 96 -3.16 31.19 -6.89
N PRO A 97 -2.18 30.36 -7.32
CA PRO A 97 -1.50 29.41 -6.47
C PRO A 97 -0.33 30.02 -5.68
N GLU A 98 0.14 31.20 -6.05
CA GLU A 98 1.31 31.85 -5.43
C GLU A 98 0.92 32.84 -4.33
N TRP A 99 -0.38 33.11 -4.16
CA TRP A 99 -0.87 34.05 -3.14
C TRP A 99 -0.41 33.63 -1.73
N GLN A 100 0.06 34.63 -0.96
CA GLN A 100 0.56 34.47 0.40
C GLN A 100 -0.16 35.43 1.37
N ASN A 101 -0.06 35.12 2.67
CA ASN A 101 -0.64 35.94 3.74
C ASN A 101 -0.12 37.40 3.79
N SER A 102 0.96 37.72 3.08
CA SER A 102 1.55 39.05 2.95
C SER A 102 0.96 39.87 1.81
N ASP A 103 0.28 39.25 0.83
CA ASP A 103 -0.04 39.89 -0.46
C ASP A 103 -1.32 40.74 -0.43
N GLY A 104 -2.10 40.70 0.66
CA GLY A 104 -3.32 41.50 0.79
C GLY A 104 -4.49 40.99 -0.07
N PRO A 105 -5.29 41.87 -0.69
CA PRO A 105 -6.43 41.43 -1.51
C PRO A 105 -6.03 40.66 -2.74
N ILE A 106 -6.92 39.75 -3.18
CA ILE A 106 -6.74 39.00 -4.43
C ILE A 106 -6.67 39.93 -5.62
N GLY A 107 -5.76 39.70 -6.55
CA GLY A 107 -5.66 40.45 -7.81
C GLY A 107 -6.96 40.35 -8.62
N LYS A 108 -7.35 41.47 -9.30
CA LYS A 108 -8.62 41.56 -10.04
C LYS A 108 -8.75 40.54 -11.18
N ASP A 109 -7.64 39.96 -11.61
CA ASP A 109 -7.60 38.96 -12.70
C ASP A 109 -7.89 37.55 -12.22
N PHE A 110 -8.02 37.33 -10.91
CA PHE A 110 -8.27 36.02 -10.31
C PHE A 110 -9.68 35.94 -9.72
N ASP A 111 -10.29 34.76 -9.89
CA ASP A 111 -11.56 34.38 -9.28
C ASP A 111 -11.37 33.84 -7.86
N GLY A 112 -10.15 33.45 -7.49
CA GLY A 112 -9.85 32.89 -6.18
C GLY A 112 -8.37 32.61 -5.95
N VAL A 113 -8.08 31.93 -4.84
CA VAL A 113 -6.72 31.51 -4.46
C VAL A 113 -6.68 30.05 -4.04
N ALA A 114 -5.50 29.45 -4.16
CA ALA A 114 -5.19 28.17 -3.52
C ALA A 114 -4.19 28.41 -2.37
N VAL A 115 -4.48 27.87 -1.20
CA VAL A 115 -3.66 28.01 0.02
C VAL A 115 -3.49 26.65 0.70
N THR A 116 -2.48 26.52 1.57
CA THR A 116 -2.31 25.30 2.36
C THR A 116 -3.00 25.43 3.72
N TYR A 117 -3.31 24.30 4.38
CA TYR A 117 -3.82 24.29 5.76
C TYR A 117 -2.88 25.05 6.71
N ALA A 118 -1.57 24.88 6.55
CA ALA A 118 -0.55 25.61 7.31
C ALA A 118 -0.62 27.11 7.10
N THR A 119 -0.83 27.57 5.86
CA THR A 119 -1.00 29.00 5.54
C THR A 119 -2.23 29.59 6.22
N VAL A 120 -3.34 28.84 6.28
CA VAL A 120 -4.57 29.25 6.98
C VAL A 120 -4.33 29.30 8.48
N ALA A 121 -3.71 28.26 9.05
CA ALA A 121 -3.43 28.17 10.49
C ALA A 121 -2.51 29.28 10.99
N ALA A 122 -1.58 29.75 10.15
CA ALA A 122 -0.67 30.84 10.50
C ALA A 122 -1.40 32.20 10.71
N ARG A 123 -2.52 32.47 10.00
CA ARG A 123 -3.28 33.76 10.10
C ARG A 123 -4.79 33.55 9.87
N PRO A 124 -5.51 32.82 10.72
CA PRO A 124 -6.93 32.52 10.52
C PRO A 124 -7.81 33.74 10.41
N ALA A 125 -7.58 34.78 11.22
CA ALA A 125 -8.32 36.04 11.18
C ALA A 125 -8.21 36.79 9.83
N LEU A 126 -7.06 36.69 9.14
CA LEU A 126 -6.90 37.26 7.80
C LEU A 126 -7.83 36.56 6.80
N HIS A 127 -7.85 35.23 6.85
CA HIS A 127 -8.72 34.43 5.99
C HIS A 127 -10.21 34.64 6.33
N ARG A 128 -10.56 34.82 7.62
CA ARG A 128 -11.89 35.16 8.04
C ARG A 128 -12.35 36.48 7.41
N ASN A 129 -11.59 37.56 7.59
CA ASN A 129 -11.89 38.88 7.04
C ASN A 129 -12.08 38.82 5.52
N ARG A 130 -11.26 38.04 4.84
CA ARG A 130 -11.37 37.83 3.40
C ARG A 130 -12.66 37.08 3.04
N THR A 131 -13.00 36.03 3.78
CA THR A 131 -14.21 35.23 3.57
C THR A 131 -15.48 36.03 3.82
N GLU A 132 -15.47 36.95 4.77
CA GLU A 132 -16.57 37.87 5.06
C GLU A 132 -16.77 38.98 3.98
N SER A 133 -15.70 39.30 3.25
CA SER A 133 -15.73 40.44 2.29
C SER A 133 -16.57 40.15 1.03
N ARG A 134 -16.83 38.91 0.69
CA ARG A 134 -17.59 38.48 -0.51
C ARG A 134 -18.28 37.12 -0.25
N LYS A 135 -19.10 36.68 -1.21
CA LYS A 135 -19.70 35.35 -1.20
C LYS A 135 -18.66 34.32 -1.67
N TYR A 136 -18.07 33.59 -0.75
CA TYR A 136 -17.04 32.58 -1.04
C TYR A 136 -17.60 31.17 -1.08
N LEU A 137 -17.10 30.38 -2.05
CA LEU A 137 -17.00 28.92 -1.96
C LEU A 137 -15.62 28.57 -1.40
N VAL A 138 -15.58 27.76 -0.34
CA VAL A 138 -14.35 27.17 0.17
C VAL A 138 -14.34 25.70 -0.15
N ILE A 139 -13.30 25.25 -0.84
CA ILE A 139 -13.09 23.83 -1.18
C ILE A 139 -11.95 23.32 -0.30
N PHE A 140 -12.24 22.34 0.55
CA PHE A 140 -11.26 21.65 1.38
C PHE A 140 -10.86 20.35 0.68
N ASP A 141 -9.66 20.30 0.11
CA ASP A 141 -9.12 19.09 -0.51
C ASP A 141 -8.44 18.25 0.55
N GLU A 142 -8.73 16.95 0.54
CA GLU A 142 -8.29 15.98 1.57
C GLU A 142 -8.54 16.52 2.99
N VAL A 143 -9.81 16.78 3.29
CA VAL A 143 -10.26 17.53 4.48
C VAL A 143 -9.81 16.92 5.81
N HIS A 144 -9.44 15.64 5.82
CA HIS A 144 -8.89 14.98 6.99
C HIS A 144 -7.56 15.60 7.47
N HIS A 145 -6.82 16.29 6.62
CA HIS A 145 -5.63 17.06 7.02
C HIS A 145 -5.95 18.36 7.78
N ALA A 146 -7.19 18.79 7.79
CA ALA A 146 -7.58 19.97 8.57
C ALA A 146 -7.37 19.85 10.08
N GLY A 147 -7.01 18.68 10.57
CA GLY A 147 -6.82 18.39 11.97
C GLY A 147 -5.45 17.83 12.35
N ASP A 148 -4.49 17.75 11.45
CA ASP A 148 -3.16 17.20 11.71
C ASP A 148 -2.37 17.95 12.82
N GLY A 149 -2.78 19.17 13.18
CA GLY A 149 -2.34 19.87 14.38
C GLY A 149 -3.54 20.25 15.25
N LEU A 150 -3.45 20.09 16.57
CA LEU A 150 -4.52 20.46 17.53
C LEU A 150 -5.09 21.88 17.28
N SER A 151 -4.32 22.78 16.67
CA SER A 151 -4.70 24.15 16.33
C SER A 151 -5.27 24.35 14.91
N TRP A 152 -5.08 23.41 14.00
CA TRP A 152 -5.48 23.61 12.59
C TRP A 152 -6.99 23.51 12.40
N GLY A 153 -7.65 22.61 13.10
CA GLY A 153 -9.11 22.46 13.05
C GLY A 153 -9.83 23.73 13.50
N ASP A 154 -9.40 24.31 14.60
CA ASP A 154 -9.96 25.56 15.13
C ASP A 154 -9.63 26.74 14.22
N ALA A 155 -8.41 26.82 13.70
CA ALA A 155 -8.01 27.86 12.74
C ALA A 155 -8.82 27.80 11.44
N VAL A 156 -9.10 26.61 10.91
CA VAL A 156 -9.94 26.40 9.72
C VAL A 156 -11.39 26.79 10.01
N ARG A 157 -11.93 26.46 11.20
CA ARG A 157 -13.25 26.90 11.64
C ARG A 157 -13.33 28.42 11.72
N GLU A 158 -12.39 29.06 12.41
CA GLU A 158 -12.31 30.50 12.53
C GLU A 158 -12.27 31.19 11.16
N ALA A 159 -11.40 30.71 10.26
CA ALA A 159 -11.18 31.33 8.95
C ALA A 159 -12.41 31.25 8.03
N PHE A 160 -13.12 30.11 8.04
CA PHE A 160 -14.11 29.80 7.00
C PHE A 160 -15.53 29.57 7.52
N GLU A 161 -15.76 29.80 8.81
CA GLU A 161 -17.12 29.81 9.35
C GLU A 161 -18.05 30.79 8.59
N PRO A 162 -17.63 31.99 8.14
CA PRO A 162 -18.50 32.92 7.40
C PRO A 162 -18.75 32.51 5.93
N ALA A 163 -18.10 31.47 5.40
CA ALA A 163 -18.23 31.12 3.99
C ALA A 163 -19.67 30.85 3.55
N THR A 164 -20.03 31.30 2.33
CA THR A 164 -21.36 31.10 1.76
C THR A 164 -21.61 29.63 1.46
N ARG A 165 -20.59 28.93 0.94
CA ARG A 165 -20.61 27.49 0.65
C ARG A 165 -19.26 26.85 1.03
N ARG A 166 -19.31 25.64 1.54
CA ARG A 166 -18.12 24.82 1.86
C ARG A 166 -18.30 23.44 1.27
N LEU A 167 -17.33 23.03 0.48
CA LEU A 167 -17.23 21.70 -0.12
C LEU A 167 -16.02 20.97 0.48
N ALA A 168 -16.26 19.92 1.21
CA ALA A 168 -15.22 19.03 1.72
C ALA A 168 -15.04 17.83 0.80
N LEU A 169 -13.80 17.54 0.43
CA LEU A 169 -13.43 16.40 -0.41
C LEU A 169 -12.50 15.49 0.39
N SER A 170 -12.75 14.20 0.35
CA SER A 170 -11.84 13.20 0.89
C SER A 170 -11.81 11.95 0.01
N GLY A 171 -10.63 11.33 -0.11
CA GLY A 171 -10.49 9.98 -0.65
C GLY A 171 -10.74 8.92 0.41
N THR A 172 -10.48 9.30 1.64
CA THR A 172 -10.60 8.45 2.83
C THR A 172 -10.93 9.39 4.00
N PRO A 173 -12.15 9.36 4.55
CA PRO A 173 -12.50 10.21 5.68
C PRO A 173 -11.86 9.78 7.01
N PHE A 174 -10.89 8.86 6.93
CA PHE A 174 -10.25 8.29 8.12
C PHE A 174 -9.27 9.26 8.75
N ARG A 175 -9.42 9.44 10.05
CA ARG A 175 -8.40 10.00 10.93
C ARG A 175 -8.13 9.02 12.05
N THR A 176 -6.90 9.04 12.53
CA THR A 176 -6.47 8.23 13.69
C THR A 176 -6.82 8.92 15.01
N ASP A 177 -7.03 10.25 14.99
CA ASP A 177 -7.42 11.02 16.16
C ASP A 177 -8.95 11.09 16.37
N ILE A 178 -9.35 11.43 17.57
CA ILE A 178 -10.75 11.57 18.01
C ILE A 178 -11.33 12.98 17.76
N ASN A 179 -10.58 13.87 17.11
CA ASN A 179 -11.04 15.24 16.91
C ASN A 179 -11.98 15.34 15.69
N PRO A 180 -13.13 16.01 15.80
CA PRO A 180 -14.06 16.12 14.69
C PRO A 180 -13.45 16.97 13.56
N ILE A 181 -13.61 16.50 12.34
CA ILE A 181 -13.21 17.22 11.13
C ILE A 181 -14.07 18.49 11.01
N PRO A 182 -13.47 19.68 10.77
CA PRO A 182 -14.24 20.91 10.63
C PRO A 182 -15.31 20.82 9.55
N PHE A 183 -16.53 21.30 9.88
CA PHE A 183 -17.67 21.36 8.96
C PHE A 183 -18.21 20.01 8.45
N VAL A 184 -17.80 18.91 9.07
CA VAL A 184 -18.34 17.57 8.82
C VAL A 184 -19.38 17.24 9.88
N GLN A 185 -20.49 16.66 9.46
CA GLN A 185 -21.54 16.17 10.36
C GLN A 185 -21.20 14.78 10.87
N TYR A 186 -21.61 14.49 12.11
CA TYR A 186 -21.42 13.18 12.76
C TYR A 186 -22.75 12.70 13.30
N GLU A 187 -23.09 11.45 13.05
CA GLU A 187 -24.25 10.78 13.62
C GLU A 187 -23.80 9.69 14.60
N GLU A 188 -24.54 9.58 15.70
CA GLU A 188 -24.34 8.52 16.68
C GLU A 188 -25.07 7.26 16.22
N GLY A 189 -24.31 6.18 16.03
CA GLY A 189 -24.85 4.88 15.66
C GLY A 189 -25.53 4.18 16.84
N PRO A 190 -26.21 3.05 16.58
CA PRO A 190 -26.86 2.24 17.63
C PRO A 190 -25.87 1.71 18.69
N ASP A 191 -24.59 1.70 18.37
CA ASP A 191 -23.49 1.28 19.23
C ASP A 191 -22.91 2.43 20.08
N GLY A 192 -23.53 3.63 20.03
CA GLY A 192 -23.06 4.82 20.74
C GLY A 192 -21.82 5.46 20.12
N ILE A 193 -21.40 5.00 18.94
CA ILE A 193 -20.22 5.49 18.25
C ILE A 193 -20.62 6.54 17.22
N ARG A 194 -19.97 7.71 17.26
CA ARG A 194 -20.21 8.78 16.29
C ARG A 194 -19.40 8.58 15.02
N ARG A 195 -20.10 8.56 13.88
CA ARG A 195 -19.51 8.40 12.54
C ARG A 195 -19.74 9.65 11.70
N SER A 196 -18.75 10.00 10.86
CA SER A 196 -18.92 11.06 9.89
C SER A 196 -20.01 10.69 8.88
N GLN A 197 -20.87 11.66 8.58
CA GLN A 197 -21.90 11.50 7.55
C GLN A 197 -21.46 12.22 6.28
N ALA A 198 -21.24 11.46 5.21
CA ALA A 198 -21.00 12.04 3.90
C ALA A 198 -22.33 12.33 3.20
N ASP A 199 -22.43 13.50 2.54
CA ASP A 199 -23.58 13.84 1.71
C ASP A 199 -23.60 13.04 0.41
N TYR A 200 -22.43 12.62 -0.05
CA TYR A 200 -22.28 11.71 -1.20
C TYR A 200 -21.02 10.86 -1.07
N THR A 201 -21.18 9.55 -1.28
CA THR A 201 -20.08 8.58 -1.22
C THR A 201 -19.95 7.83 -2.55
N TYR A 202 -18.70 7.74 -3.05
CA TYR A 202 -18.32 6.93 -4.21
C TYR A 202 -17.06 6.13 -3.86
N GLY A 203 -17.26 4.97 -3.23
CA GLY A 203 -16.22 4.11 -2.72
C GLY A 203 -15.45 3.36 -3.82
N TYR A 204 -14.49 2.53 -3.40
CA TYR A 204 -13.65 1.75 -4.32
C TYR A 204 -14.46 0.68 -5.07
N GLY A 205 -15.37 -0.04 -4.40
CA GLY A 205 -16.18 -1.08 -5.02
C GLY A 205 -17.04 -0.55 -6.19
N PRO A 206 -17.92 0.47 -6.00
CA PRO A 206 -18.63 1.12 -7.10
C PRO A 206 -17.72 1.65 -8.20
N ALA A 207 -16.58 2.26 -7.83
CA ALA A 207 -15.63 2.78 -8.82
C ALA A 207 -14.95 1.68 -9.64
N LEU A 208 -14.74 0.50 -9.05
CA LEU A 208 -14.23 -0.69 -9.71
C LEU A 208 -15.26 -1.27 -10.67
N ALA A 209 -16.53 -1.39 -10.24
CA ALA A 209 -17.64 -1.85 -11.08
C ALA A 209 -17.85 -0.94 -12.30
N ASP A 210 -17.74 0.37 -12.12
CA ASP A 210 -17.81 1.37 -13.18
C ASP A 210 -16.55 1.38 -14.08
N GLY A 211 -15.48 0.67 -13.70
CA GLY A 211 -14.20 0.68 -14.38
C GLY A 211 -13.46 2.02 -14.28
N VAL A 212 -13.79 2.86 -13.31
CA VAL A 212 -13.14 4.16 -13.06
C VAL A 212 -11.78 3.97 -12.41
N VAL A 213 -11.66 2.95 -11.58
CA VAL A 213 -10.42 2.48 -10.99
C VAL A 213 -10.13 1.06 -11.46
N ARG A 214 -8.89 0.60 -11.30
CA ARG A 214 -8.48 -0.76 -11.64
C ARG A 214 -8.37 -1.64 -10.41
N PRO A 215 -8.54 -2.97 -10.56
CA PRO A 215 -8.35 -3.91 -9.47
C PRO A 215 -6.91 -3.90 -8.98
N VAL A 216 -6.74 -3.93 -7.66
CA VAL A 216 -5.45 -4.06 -6.98
C VAL A 216 -5.37 -5.46 -6.39
N ILE A 217 -4.37 -6.22 -6.80
CA ILE A 217 -4.10 -7.57 -6.34
C ILE A 217 -2.98 -7.47 -5.29
N PHE A 218 -3.24 -7.89 -4.06
CA PHE A 218 -2.24 -7.89 -3.01
C PHE A 218 -1.52 -9.23 -2.94
N LEU A 219 -0.20 -9.21 -3.00
CA LEU A 219 0.66 -10.39 -2.85
C LEU A 219 1.37 -10.30 -1.51
N ALA A 220 0.98 -11.15 -0.58
CA ALA A 220 1.53 -11.17 0.77
C ALA A 220 2.74 -12.10 0.85
N TYR A 221 3.79 -11.63 1.54
CA TYR A 221 5.01 -12.38 1.78
C TYR A 221 5.26 -12.52 3.28
N ALA A 222 5.29 -13.75 3.74
CA ALA A 222 5.73 -14.17 5.06
C ALA A 222 7.24 -14.44 5.06
N GLY A 223 7.72 -15.13 6.08
CA GLY A 223 9.09 -15.66 6.10
C GLY A 223 9.67 -15.76 7.50
N GLU A 224 10.77 -16.48 7.61
CA GLU A 224 11.50 -16.66 8.86
C GLU A 224 12.50 -15.53 9.05
N MET A 225 12.39 -14.86 10.22
CA MET A 225 13.23 -13.75 10.64
C MET A 225 14.03 -14.17 11.87
N ARG A 226 15.35 -13.99 11.84
CA ARG A 226 16.23 -14.22 12.97
C ARG A 226 17.05 -12.97 13.25
N TRP A 227 17.00 -12.51 14.49
CA TRP A 227 17.74 -11.33 14.93
C TRP A 227 18.36 -11.55 16.29
N ARG A 228 19.39 -10.77 16.59
CA ARG A 228 20.07 -10.75 17.87
C ARG A 228 19.74 -9.46 18.61
N THR A 229 19.26 -9.59 19.84
CA THR A 229 18.98 -8.44 20.71
C THR A 229 20.29 -7.81 21.21
N ARG A 230 20.23 -6.58 21.76
CA ARG A 230 21.39 -5.96 22.42
C ARG A 230 21.89 -6.76 23.63
N ALA A 231 21.06 -7.56 24.26
CA ALA A 231 21.43 -8.47 25.34
C ALA A 231 22.20 -9.72 24.84
N GLY A 232 22.26 -9.94 23.53
CA GLY A 232 22.93 -11.06 22.89
C GLY A 232 22.03 -12.28 22.62
N ASP A 233 20.76 -12.20 22.99
CA ASP A 233 19.79 -13.28 22.73
C ASP A 233 19.40 -13.34 21.25
N GLU A 234 19.43 -14.52 20.67
CA GLU A 234 18.92 -14.76 19.32
C GLU A 234 17.45 -15.16 19.39
N ILE A 235 16.61 -14.42 18.66
CA ILE A 235 15.18 -14.66 18.54
C ILE A 235 14.88 -15.04 17.08
N THR A 236 14.04 -16.07 16.91
CA THR A 236 13.51 -16.49 15.61
C THR A 236 12.00 -16.35 15.65
N ALA A 237 11.42 -15.73 14.63
CA ALA A 237 9.97 -15.64 14.47
C ALA A 237 9.60 -15.71 12.98
N THR A 238 8.42 -16.25 12.69
CA THR A 238 7.88 -16.32 11.33
C THR A 238 6.89 -15.18 11.12
N LEU A 239 7.21 -14.27 10.20
CA LEU A 239 6.28 -13.23 9.78
C LEU A 239 5.07 -13.91 9.10
N GLY A 240 3.86 -13.57 9.54
CA GLY A 240 2.63 -14.24 9.08
C GLY A 240 2.02 -15.22 10.09
N GLU A 241 2.78 -15.62 11.11
CA GLU A 241 2.27 -16.40 12.25
C GLU A 241 1.81 -15.49 13.40
N PRO A 242 0.97 -15.99 14.33
CA PRO A 242 0.60 -15.25 15.52
C PRO A 242 1.83 -14.95 16.40
N LEU A 243 2.16 -13.68 16.56
CA LEU A 243 3.28 -13.16 17.36
C LEU A 243 2.75 -12.16 18.39
N THR A 244 3.54 -11.91 19.44
CA THR A 244 3.28 -10.75 20.31
C THR A 244 3.55 -9.45 19.54
N GLN A 245 2.98 -8.34 19.98
CA GLN A 245 3.15 -7.03 19.33
C GLN A 245 4.63 -6.67 19.13
N ASP A 246 5.46 -6.82 20.19
CA ASP A 246 6.89 -6.54 20.13
C ASP A 246 7.63 -7.45 19.15
N GLN A 247 7.32 -8.75 19.15
CA GLN A 247 7.91 -9.70 18.22
C GLN A 247 7.49 -9.40 16.78
N MET A 248 6.24 -9.05 16.55
CA MET A 248 5.73 -8.66 15.23
C MET A 248 6.45 -7.41 14.72
N ALA A 249 6.59 -6.37 15.56
CA ALA A 249 7.28 -5.15 15.19
C ALA A 249 8.76 -5.40 14.87
N GLN A 250 9.45 -6.24 15.65
CA GLN A 250 10.84 -6.61 15.42
C GLN A 250 10.99 -7.48 14.16
N ALA A 251 10.14 -8.50 13.97
CA ALA A 251 10.15 -9.35 12.78
C ALA A 251 9.89 -8.52 11.51
N TRP A 252 8.94 -7.59 11.56
CA TRP A 252 8.65 -6.70 10.43
C TRP A 252 9.84 -5.80 10.09
N ARG A 253 10.48 -5.17 11.09
CA ARG A 253 11.70 -4.38 10.87
C ARG A 253 12.84 -5.23 10.31
N ALA A 254 13.02 -6.48 10.81
CA ALA A 254 14.02 -7.41 10.29
C ALA A 254 13.75 -7.80 8.82
N ALA A 255 12.49 -8.00 8.43
CA ALA A 255 12.10 -8.24 7.04
C ALA A 255 12.49 -7.07 6.11
N LEU A 256 12.33 -5.85 6.59
CA LEU A 256 12.63 -4.63 5.83
C LEU A 256 14.12 -4.21 5.89
N ASP A 257 14.94 -4.89 6.70
CA ASP A 257 16.38 -4.58 6.78
C ASP A 257 17.07 -4.87 5.45
N PRO A 258 17.74 -3.87 4.84
CA PRO A 258 18.49 -4.05 3.60
C PRO A 258 19.58 -5.13 3.65
N LYS A 259 20.05 -5.49 4.83
CA LYS A 259 21.06 -6.56 5.02
C LYS A 259 20.45 -7.96 4.86
N GLY A 260 19.14 -8.11 5.13
CA GLY A 260 18.42 -9.36 5.01
C GLY A 260 18.12 -9.75 3.54
N ASP A 261 17.72 -10.99 3.34
CA ASP A 261 17.37 -11.50 2.00
C ASP A 261 15.87 -11.36 1.70
N TRP A 262 15.02 -11.13 2.72
CA TRP A 262 13.57 -11.01 2.55
C TRP A 262 13.23 -9.90 1.55
N ILE A 263 13.67 -8.68 1.79
CA ILE A 263 13.36 -7.54 0.92
C ILE A 263 13.97 -7.69 -0.48
N LYS A 264 15.15 -8.29 -0.61
CA LYS A 264 15.77 -8.58 -1.90
C LYS A 264 14.93 -9.54 -2.73
N GLN A 265 14.40 -10.61 -2.10
CA GLN A 265 13.56 -11.61 -2.75
C GLN A 265 12.22 -11.00 -3.17
N VAL A 266 11.60 -10.17 -2.33
CA VAL A 266 10.34 -9.46 -2.65
C VAL A 266 10.55 -8.46 -3.78
N LEU A 267 11.63 -7.68 -3.78
CA LEU A 267 11.96 -6.76 -4.89
C LEU A 267 12.20 -7.53 -6.21
N ALA A 268 12.83 -8.69 -6.16
CA ALA A 268 13.02 -9.53 -7.34
C ALA A 268 11.68 -10.09 -7.86
N ALA A 269 10.80 -10.54 -6.97
CA ALA A 269 9.44 -11.00 -7.33
C ALA A 269 8.61 -9.87 -7.94
N ALA A 270 8.67 -8.67 -7.34
CA ALA A 270 8.00 -7.48 -7.84
C ALA A 270 8.52 -7.07 -9.25
N ASP A 271 9.82 -7.22 -9.49
CA ASP A 271 10.39 -6.93 -10.82
C ASP A 271 10.00 -7.98 -11.87
N ARG A 272 9.91 -9.26 -11.51
CA ARG A 272 9.32 -10.29 -12.39
C ARG A 272 7.88 -9.91 -12.74
N ARG A 273 7.08 -9.54 -11.74
CA ARG A 273 5.70 -9.09 -11.96
C ARG A 273 5.61 -7.88 -12.89
N LEU A 274 6.45 -6.89 -12.68
CA LEU A 274 6.52 -5.71 -13.55
C LEU A 274 6.94 -6.08 -14.98
N THR A 275 7.82 -7.05 -15.14
CA THR A 275 8.22 -7.57 -16.46
C THR A 275 7.04 -8.20 -17.19
N GLU A 276 6.23 -9.01 -16.51
CA GLU A 276 5.01 -9.59 -17.08
C GLU A 276 4.01 -8.51 -17.51
N LEU A 277 3.77 -7.52 -16.65
CA LEU A 277 2.88 -6.40 -16.98
C LEU A 277 3.38 -5.60 -18.19
N ARG A 278 4.68 -5.40 -18.32
CA ARG A 278 5.27 -4.66 -19.44
C ARG A 278 5.15 -5.34 -20.80
N ARG A 279 4.81 -6.63 -20.83
CA ARG A 279 4.48 -7.31 -22.10
C ARG A 279 3.22 -6.75 -22.77
N VAL A 280 2.27 -6.27 -21.95
CA VAL A 280 0.97 -5.73 -22.42
C VAL A 280 0.88 -4.21 -22.21
N ILE A 281 1.61 -3.67 -21.24
CA ILE A 281 1.67 -2.25 -20.86
C ILE A 281 3.14 -1.84 -20.83
N PRO A 282 3.75 -1.53 -22.00
CA PRO A 282 5.21 -1.34 -22.10
C PRO A 282 5.81 -0.29 -21.17
N ASP A 283 5.04 0.76 -20.86
CA ASP A 283 5.43 1.87 -19.98
C ASP A 283 5.05 1.65 -18.51
N ALA A 284 4.54 0.45 -18.12
CA ALA A 284 4.20 0.17 -16.74
C ALA A 284 5.38 0.47 -15.81
N GLY A 285 5.11 1.16 -14.69
CA GLY A 285 6.10 1.54 -13.68
C GLY A 285 5.86 0.86 -12.34
N GLY A 286 6.94 0.73 -11.58
CA GLY A 286 6.92 0.26 -10.21
C GLY A 286 7.26 1.36 -9.21
N LEU A 287 6.70 1.25 -7.99
CA LEU A 287 6.99 2.12 -6.87
C LEU A 287 7.32 1.29 -5.62
N VAL A 288 8.47 1.56 -5.01
CA VAL A 288 8.81 1.05 -3.67
C VAL A 288 8.59 2.18 -2.67
N ILE A 289 7.81 1.93 -1.64
CA ILE A 289 7.56 2.86 -0.54
C ILE A 289 8.49 2.45 0.61
N ALA A 290 9.51 3.25 0.87
CA ALA A 290 10.53 2.99 1.89
C ALA A 290 10.22 3.73 3.21
N THR A 291 10.79 3.25 4.31
CA THR A 291 10.61 3.84 5.64
C THR A 291 11.34 5.19 5.75
N ASP A 292 12.59 5.25 5.30
CA ASP A 292 13.51 6.38 5.46
C ASP A 292 14.46 6.53 4.25
N HIS A 293 15.34 7.53 4.33
CA HIS A 293 16.27 7.87 3.25
C HIS A 293 17.36 6.80 3.03
N GLU A 294 17.80 6.13 4.08
CA GLU A 294 18.84 5.11 4.00
C GLU A 294 18.30 3.85 3.33
N THR A 295 17.16 3.35 3.79
CA THR A 295 16.48 2.21 3.19
C THR A 295 16.09 2.48 1.74
N ALA A 296 15.64 3.71 1.40
CA ALA A 296 15.32 4.07 0.02
C ALA A 296 16.54 3.97 -0.92
N ARG A 297 17.71 4.45 -0.47
CA ARG A 297 18.95 4.34 -1.25
C ARG A 297 19.40 2.89 -1.40
N ALA A 298 19.29 2.09 -0.32
CA ALA A 298 19.65 0.69 -0.33
C ALA A 298 18.75 -0.12 -1.28
N TYR A 299 17.43 0.08 -1.24
CA TYR A 299 16.47 -0.59 -2.13
C TYR A 299 16.68 -0.20 -3.60
N ALA A 300 17.02 1.07 -3.87
CA ALA A 300 17.38 1.48 -5.23
C ALA A 300 18.66 0.78 -5.73
N GLY A 301 19.64 0.54 -4.84
CA GLY A 301 20.83 -0.25 -5.14
C GLY A 301 20.50 -1.72 -5.45
N MET A 302 19.61 -2.33 -4.67
CA MET A 302 19.14 -3.71 -4.91
C MET A 302 18.38 -3.83 -6.23
N LEU A 303 17.47 -2.89 -6.51
CA LEU A 303 16.76 -2.86 -7.79
C LEU A 303 17.72 -2.73 -8.96
N LYS A 304 18.77 -1.91 -8.84
CA LYS A 304 19.82 -1.81 -9.87
C LYS A 304 20.56 -3.13 -10.08
N ALA A 305 20.84 -3.86 -8.99
CA ALA A 305 21.47 -5.17 -9.08
C ALA A 305 20.57 -6.21 -9.76
N VAL A 306 19.26 -6.18 -9.49
CA VAL A 306 18.27 -7.11 -10.07
C VAL A 306 17.97 -6.78 -11.53
N THR A 307 17.78 -5.49 -11.86
CA THR A 307 17.25 -5.04 -13.16
C THR A 307 18.34 -4.57 -14.15
N GLY A 308 19.54 -4.27 -13.66
CA GLY A 308 20.58 -3.56 -14.42
C GLY A 308 20.29 -2.06 -14.64
N GLN A 309 19.13 -1.54 -14.20
CA GLN A 309 18.67 -0.17 -14.40
C GLN A 309 18.60 0.60 -13.08
N SER A 310 18.97 1.88 -13.10
CA SER A 310 18.87 2.71 -11.90
C SER A 310 17.42 3.13 -11.63
N ALA A 311 16.98 3.02 -10.38
CA ALA A 311 15.70 3.53 -9.95
C ALA A 311 15.74 5.05 -9.71
N THR A 312 14.62 5.74 -9.95
CA THR A 312 14.45 7.15 -9.58
C THR A 312 14.19 7.25 -8.08
N ILE A 313 15.06 7.94 -7.34
CA ILE A 313 14.91 8.13 -5.88
C ILE A 313 14.27 9.49 -5.62
N VAL A 314 13.19 9.49 -4.83
CA VAL A 314 12.43 10.68 -4.41
C VAL A 314 12.41 10.73 -2.89
N LEU A 315 13.04 11.75 -2.31
CA LEU A 315 13.14 11.94 -0.86
C LEU A 315 12.33 13.18 -0.44
N SER A 316 11.92 13.22 0.82
CA SER A 316 11.05 14.28 1.35
C SER A 316 11.71 15.66 1.41
N ASP A 317 13.00 15.70 1.64
CA ASP A 317 13.83 16.91 1.75
C ASP A 317 14.43 17.37 0.41
N ASP A 318 14.23 16.62 -0.68
CA ASP A 318 14.78 16.94 -1.99
C ASP A 318 13.96 18.05 -2.68
N PRO A 319 14.50 19.27 -2.83
CA PRO A 319 13.80 20.36 -3.52
C PRO A 319 13.53 20.03 -5.00
N THR A 320 14.18 19.00 -5.55
CA THR A 320 13.96 18.54 -6.92
C THR A 320 12.96 17.40 -7.03
N ALA A 321 12.37 16.93 -5.92
CA ALA A 321 11.44 15.80 -5.86
C ALA A 321 10.32 15.92 -6.90
N SER A 322 9.61 17.05 -6.96
CA SER A 322 8.53 17.30 -7.93
C SER A 322 9.00 17.21 -9.39
N LYS A 323 10.23 17.65 -9.70
CA LYS A 323 10.81 17.52 -11.05
C LYS A 323 11.12 16.07 -11.39
N LYS A 324 11.67 15.31 -10.44
CA LYS A 324 11.96 13.87 -10.59
C LYS A 324 10.67 13.08 -10.82
N ILE A 325 9.62 13.38 -10.06
CA ILE A 325 8.30 12.77 -10.20
C ILE A 325 7.71 13.06 -11.59
N LYS A 326 7.68 14.33 -12.02
CA LYS A 326 7.20 14.72 -13.36
C LYS A 326 8.00 14.04 -14.46
N LYS A 327 9.33 13.94 -14.32
CA LYS A 327 10.19 13.23 -15.27
C LYS A 327 9.80 11.75 -15.32
N PHE A 328 9.73 11.08 -14.16
CA PHE A 328 9.35 9.67 -14.08
C PHE A 328 7.96 9.41 -14.68
N ALA A 329 6.99 10.29 -14.44
CA ALA A 329 5.64 10.16 -15.01
C ALA A 329 5.61 10.22 -16.54
N GLY A 330 6.54 10.96 -17.16
CA GLY A 330 6.64 11.15 -18.60
C GLY A 330 7.66 10.26 -19.32
N THR A 331 8.36 9.38 -18.58
CA THR A 331 9.36 8.45 -19.15
C THR A 331 8.89 6.99 -18.99
N GLU A 332 9.65 6.07 -19.58
CA GLU A 332 9.46 4.62 -19.42
C GLU A 332 10.37 4.04 -18.31
N ASP A 333 10.91 4.89 -17.43
CA ASP A 333 11.74 4.44 -16.31
C ASP A 333 11.01 3.38 -15.50
N ARG A 334 11.74 2.31 -15.14
CA ARG A 334 11.13 1.10 -14.61
C ARG A 334 10.66 1.25 -13.17
N TRP A 335 11.54 1.77 -12.29
CA TRP A 335 11.29 1.83 -10.86
C TRP A 335 11.47 3.24 -10.28
N MET A 336 10.61 3.58 -9.37
CA MET A 336 10.76 4.71 -8.45
C MET A 336 10.82 4.17 -7.02
N VAL A 337 11.70 4.74 -6.19
CA VAL A 337 11.77 4.47 -4.76
C VAL A 337 11.52 5.79 -4.05
N ALA A 338 10.57 5.81 -3.12
CA ALA A 338 10.18 7.03 -2.43
C ALA A 338 9.97 6.81 -0.94
N VAL A 339 10.28 7.84 -0.15
CA VAL A 339 10.00 7.90 1.27
C VAL A 339 8.77 8.75 1.47
N ARG A 340 7.80 8.30 2.26
CA ARG A 340 6.59 8.99 2.73
C ARG A 340 5.93 10.03 1.80
N MET A 341 6.70 10.87 1.09
CA MET A 341 6.20 11.95 0.21
C MET A 341 5.25 11.51 -0.90
N VAL A 342 5.20 10.22 -1.19
CA VAL A 342 4.30 9.70 -2.23
C VAL A 342 2.87 9.58 -1.71
N SER A 343 2.63 9.83 -0.43
CA SER A 343 1.28 9.85 0.13
C SER A 343 0.44 11.00 -0.43
N GLU A 344 1.04 12.15 -0.83
CA GLU A 344 0.28 13.33 -1.25
C GLU A 344 0.72 13.90 -2.61
N GLY A 345 -0.25 14.22 -3.47
CA GLY A 345 -0.05 15.06 -4.66
C GLY A 345 0.63 14.42 -5.87
N VAL A 346 1.06 13.15 -5.81
CA VAL A 346 1.73 12.49 -6.94
C VAL A 346 0.74 11.71 -7.79
N ASP A 347 0.48 12.20 -9.00
CA ASP A 347 -0.33 11.50 -10.00
C ASP A 347 0.54 10.85 -11.06
N ILE A 348 0.80 9.53 -10.93
CA ILE A 348 1.54 8.75 -11.91
C ILE A 348 0.68 7.55 -12.35
N PRO A 349 -0.22 7.72 -13.33
CA PRO A 349 -1.19 6.68 -13.71
C PRO A 349 -0.55 5.38 -14.25
N ARG A 350 0.73 5.41 -14.63
CA ARG A 350 1.46 4.24 -15.13
C ARG A 350 2.01 3.31 -14.04
N LEU A 351 1.86 3.67 -12.75
CA LEU A 351 2.27 2.80 -11.64
C LEU A 351 1.36 1.58 -11.55
N CYS A 352 1.90 0.39 -11.83
CA CYS A 352 1.16 -0.88 -11.85
C CYS A 352 1.66 -1.89 -10.81
N VAL A 353 2.88 -1.71 -10.30
CA VAL A 353 3.46 -2.58 -9.25
C VAL A 353 3.89 -1.74 -8.08
N GLY A 354 3.47 -2.13 -6.88
CA GLY A 354 3.84 -1.52 -5.61
C GLY A 354 4.60 -2.49 -4.71
N VAL A 355 5.57 -1.99 -3.96
CA VAL A 355 6.18 -2.71 -2.84
C VAL A 355 6.03 -1.87 -1.59
N TYR A 356 5.26 -2.37 -0.64
CA TYR A 356 5.03 -1.72 0.66
C TYR A 356 6.19 -2.07 1.61
N ALA A 357 7.30 -1.35 1.48
CA ALA A 357 8.54 -1.59 2.21
C ALA A 357 8.74 -0.54 3.34
N THR A 358 7.66 -0.29 4.10
CA THR A 358 7.65 0.62 5.25
C THR A 358 7.00 -0.05 6.45
N SER A 359 7.36 0.37 7.65
CA SER A 359 6.76 -0.08 8.90
C SER A 359 5.53 0.73 9.33
N THR A 360 5.11 1.72 8.55
CA THR A 360 3.89 2.50 8.83
C THR A 360 2.66 1.63 8.57
N SER A 361 1.74 1.53 9.54
CA SER A 361 0.55 0.67 9.48
C SER A 361 -0.78 1.39 9.61
N THR A 362 -0.78 2.73 9.63
CA THR A 362 -2.03 3.47 9.80
C THR A 362 -2.97 3.27 8.60
N PRO A 363 -4.30 3.11 8.83
CA PRO A 363 -5.27 2.92 7.75
C PRO A 363 -5.21 4.03 6.70
N LEU A 364 -5.02 5.28 7.15
CA LEU A 364 -4.92 6.44 6.27
C LEU A 364 -3.70 6.34 5.35
N PHE A 365 -2.50 6.08 5.91
CA PHE A 365 -1.28 5.95 5.10
C PHE A 365 -1.38 4.78 4.12
N PHE A 366 -1.93 3.64 4.57
CA PHE A 366 -2.16 2.49 3.70
C PHE A 366 -3.08 2.85 2.53
N ALA A 367 -4.24 3.44 2.80
CA ALA A 367 -5.19 3.84 1.76
C ALA A 367 -4.61 4.88 0.78
N GLN A 368 -3.82 5.84 1.26
CA GLN A 368 -3.12 6.81 0.43
C GLN A 368 -2.04 6.14 -0.44
N ALA A 369 -1.27 5.23 0.12
CA ALA A 369 -0.24 4.48 -0.59
C ALA A 369 -0.86 3.61 -1.70
N ILE A 370 -1.90 2.83 -1.38
CA ILE A 370 -2.60 1.98 -2.34
C ILE A 370 -3.34 2.81 -3.38
N GLY A 371 -3.88 3.97 -2.99
CA GLY A 371 -4.54 4.93 -3.89
C GLY A 371 -3.68 5.38 -5.08
N ARG A 372 -2.34 5.17 -5.04
CA ARG A 372 -1.43 5.43 -6.18
C ARG A 372 -1.56 4.40 -7.28
N PHE A 373 -2.02 3.20 -6.93
CA PHE A 373 -2.10 2.06 -7.85
C PHE A 373 -3.50 1.84 -8.41
N VAL A 374 -4.55 2.44 -7.84
CA VAL A 374 -5.94 2.23 -8.28
C VAL A 374 -6.29 2.92 -9.61
N ARG A 375 -5.47 3.85 -10.08
CA ARG A 375 -5.80 4.66 -11.27
C ARG A 375 -5.73 3.86 -12.56
N ALA A 376 -6.83 3.68 -13.24
CA ALA A 376 -6.89 3.05 -14.55
C ALA A 376 -6.64 4.09 -15.67
N ARG A 377 -5.82 3.72 -16.67
CA ARG A 377 -5.65 4.47 -17.92
C ARG A 377 -6.48 3.88 -19.04
N LYS A 378 -6.68 2.56 -18.97
CA LYS A 378 -7.51 1.78 -19.86
C LYS A 378 -8.33 0.79 -19.04
N ARG A 379 -9.49 0.44 -19.56
CA ARG A 379 -10.33 -0.58 -18.96
C ARG A 379 -9.59 -1.93 -18.92
N GLY A 380 -9.75 -2.66 -17.83
CA GLY A 380 -9.14 -3.98 -17.62
C GLY A 380 -7.68 -3.95 -17.13
N GLU A 381 -7.01 -2.78 -17.00
CA GLU A 381 -5.69 -2.73 -16.35
C GLU A 381 -5.77 -3.25 -14.92
N THR A 382 -4.78 -4.05 -14.51
CA THR A 382 -4.62 -4.51 -13.12
C THR A 382 -3.39 -3.87 -12.47
N ALA A 383 -3.40 -3.75 -11.15
CA ALA A 383 -2.22 -3.43 -10.36
C ALA A 383 -1.90 -4.55 -9.38
N SER A 384 -0.65 -4.62 -8.94
CA SER A 384 -0.20 -5.61 -7.95
C SER A 384 0.61 -4.90 -6.87
N VAL A 385 0.30 -5.18 -5.60
CA VAL A 385 1.02 -4.60 -4.47
C VAL A 385 1.54 -5.71 -3.57
N PHE A 386 2.85 -5.67 -3.33
CA PHE A 386 3.57 -6.62 -2.50
C PHE A 386 3.58 -6.11 -1.06
N LEU A 387 3.10 -6.93 -0.13
CA LEU A 387 2.95 -6.61 1.29
C LEU A 387 3.70 -7.62 2.17
N PRO A 388 4.30 -7.20 3.29
CA PRO A 388 4.65 -8.16 4.34
C PRO A 388 3.36 -8.73 4.97
N SER A 389 3.37 -10.02 5.33
CA SER A 389 2.24 -10.72 5.95
C SER A 389 2.07 -10.29 7.42
N VAL A 390 1.75 -9.02 7.62
CA VAL A 390 1.45 -8.42 8.93
C VAL A 390 -0.06 -8.33 9.09
N PRO A 391 -0.66 -8.85 10.19
CA PRO A 391 -2.12 -8.90 10.36
C PRO A 391 -2.83 -7.57 10.12
N THR A 392 -2.27 -6.46 10.61
CA THR A 392 -2.83 -5.11 10.40
C THR A 392 -2.89 -4.74 8.92
N LEU A 393 -1.83 -5.00 8.14
CA LEU A 393 -1.82 -4.71 6.70
C LEU A 393 -2.76 -5.63 5.93
N MET A 394 -2.83 -6.92 6.33
CA MET A 394 -3.78 -7.87 5.75
C MET A 394 -5.24 -7.43 5.99
N GLY A 395 -5.53 -6.97 7.21
CA GLY A 395 -6.83 -6.37 7.53
C GLY A 395 -7.15 -5.18 6.64
N HIS A 396 -6.22 -4.23 6.48
CA HIS A 396 -6.43 -3.07 5.61
C HIS A 396 -6.61 -3.46 4.13
N ALA A 397 -5.88 -4.45 3.64
CA ALA A 397 -6.02 -4.93 2.27
C ALA A 397 -7.38 -5.60 2.02
N SER A 398 -7.86 -6.42 2.98
CA SER A 398 -9.17 -7.08 2.90
C SER A 398 -10.33 -6.08 3.01
N GLU A 399 -10.14 -5.03 3.80
CA GLU A 399 -11.18 -4.03 4.09
C GLU A 399 -11.17 -2.85 3.11
N MET A 400 -10.23 -2.80 2.16
CA MET A 400 -10.09 -1.67 1.24
C MET A 400 -11.34 -1.43 0.37
N GLU A 401 -12.14 -2.46 0.16
CA GLU A 401 -13.36 -2.41 -0.66
C GLU A 401 -14.61 -2.06 0.15
N GLU A 402 -14.52 -2.08 1.48
CA GLU A 402 -15.60 -1.63 2.36
C GLU A 402 -15.61 -0.12 2.48
N GLU A 403 -16.80 0.47 2.39
CA GLU A 403 -17.00 1.90 2.66
C GLU A 403 -16.84 2.15 4.16
N ARG A 404 -15.97 3.06 4.54
CA ARG A 404 -15.73 3.40 5.95
C ARG A 404 -15.93 4.87 6.21
N ASP A 405 -16.65 5.14 7.28
CA ASP A 405 -16.85 6.48 7.82
C ASP A 405 -15.82 6.79 8.92
N HIS A 406 -15.51 8.08 9.10
CA HIS A 406 -14.71 8.53 10.23
C HIS A 406 -15.47 8.33 11.55
N VAL A 407 -14.84 7.66 12.51
CA VAL A 407 -15.41 7.28 13.81
C VAL A 407 -14.75 8.08 14.91
N LEU A 408 -15.53 8.85 15.70
CA LEU A 408 -15.02 9.68 16.80
C LEU A 408 -14.80 8.91 18.10
N ASP A 409 -15.68 8.00 18.44
CA ASP A 409 -15.68 7.35 19.76
C ASP A 409 -15.18 5.90 19.69
N ARG A 410 -14.16 5.64 18.90
CA ARG A 410 -13.51 4.32 18.95
C ARG A 410 -13.01 4.08 20.37
N PRO A 411 -13.41 2.95 21.01
CA PRO A 411 -12.69 2.52 22.19
C PRO A 411 -11.21 2.44 21.80
N VAL A 412 -10.39 3.16 22.55
CA VAL A 412 -8.92 3.03 22.42
C VAL A 412 -8.64 1.55 22.62
N ARG A 413 -8.40 0.82 21.53
CA ARG A 413 -7.79 -0.50 21.65
C ARG A 413 -6.45 -0.21 22.28
N GLU A 414 -6.15 -0.86 23.39
CA GLU A 414 -4.84 -0.82 24.05
C GLU A 414 -3.71 -1.40 23.15
N ASP A 415 -3.94 -1.44 21.87
CA ASP A 415 -2.97 -1.78 20.81
C ASP A 415 -2.08 -0.54 20.59
N GLY A 416 -1.39 -0.14 21.67
CA GLY A 416 -0.61 1.09 21.81
C GLY A 416 0.65 1.24 20.93
N LEU A 417 0.65 0.61 19.75
CA LEU A 417 1.72 0.79 18.74
C LEU A 417 1.47 2.00 17.82
N ASP A 418 0.21 2.44 17.65
CA ASP A 418 -0.10 3.46 16.65
C ASP A 418 0.18 4.89 17.12
N ASP A 419 -0.13 5.25 18.37
CA ASP A 419 0.02 6.63 18.84
C ASP A 419 1.49 7.00 19.11
N ASP A 420 2.30 6.09 19.63
CA ASP A 420 3.73 6.31 19.84
C ASP A 420 4.50 6.32 18.52
N LEU A 421 4.15 5.47 17.55
CA LEU A 421 4.75 5.47 16.21
C LEU A 421 4.33 6.69 15.40
N ILE A 422 3.10 7.19 15.55
CA ILE A 422 2.62 8.43 14.91
C ILE A 422 3.29 9.64 15.57
N ALA A 423 3.40 9.67 16.91
CA ALA A 423 4.10 10.73 17.64
C ALA A 423 5.60 10.72 17.32
N GLU A 424 6.21 9.56 17.12
CA GLU A 424 7.59 9.37 16.69
C GLU A 424 7.77 9.77 15.23
N ALA A 425 6.85 9.36 14.35
CA ALA A 425 6.83 9.73 12.95
C ALA A 425 6.65 11.25 12.75
N ASN A 426 5.86 11.90 13.58
CA ASN A 426 5.68 13.35 13.55
C ASN A 426 6.85 14.11 14.20
N ARG A 427 7.51 13.55 15.22
CA ARG A 427 8.74 14.12 15.79
C ARG A 427 9.95 14.04 14.87
N GLN A 428 10.01 13.02 14.00
CA GLN A 428 11.08 12.87 12.99
C GLN A 428 10.92 13.81 11.79
N GLN A 429 9.80 14.53 11.65
CA GLN A 429 9.67 15.60 10.64
C GLN A 429 10.60 16.79 10.91
N ASP A 430 11.05 16.99 12.14
CA ASP A 430 11.86 18.15 12.57
C ASP A 430 13.33 17.82 12.87
N SER A 431 13.79 16.58 12.71
CA SER A 431 15.17 16.19 13.01
C SER A 431 15.94 15.79 11.75
N PRO A 432 17.13 16.38 11.50
CA PRO A 432 17.98 15.93 10.41
C PRO A 432 18.55 14.55 10.73
N ASP A 433 18.31 13.63 9.82
CA ASP A 433 19.03 12.39 9.47
C ASP A 433 19.99 11.84 10.56
N VAL A 434 19.44 11.32 11.66
CA VAL A 434 20.16 10.40 12.53
C VAL A 434 19.49 9.05 12.35
N GLY A 435 20.11 8.19 11.54
CA GLY A 435 19.71 6.79 11.41
C GLY A 435 19.60 6.18 12.82
N GLU A 436 18.38 5.86 13.26
CA GLU A 436 18.22 5.09 14.49
C GLU A 436 18.87 3.73 14.28
N GLU A 437 19.95 3.48 15.03
CA GLU A 437 20.50 2.13 15.13
C GLU A 437 19.37 1.21 15.60
N LEU A 438 19.03 0.22 14.78
CA LEU A 438 18.06 -0.79 15.14
C LEU A 438 18.43 -1.37 16.52
N PRO A 439 17.46 -1.54 17.44
CA PRO A 439 17.74 -2.08 18.79
C PRO A 439 18.21 -3.54 18.76
N PHE A 440 18.39 -4.11 17.60
CA PHE A 440 18.81 -5.49 17.34
C PHE A 440 19.57 -5.56 16.01
N GLU A 441 20.32 -6.65 15.82
CA GLU A 441 21.03 -6.97 14.57
C GLU A 441 20.29 -8.09 13.85
N THR A 442 19.89 -7.86 12.59
CA THR A 442 19.30 -8.89 11.74
C THR A 442 20.36 -9.92 11.39
N VAL A 443 20.13 -11.19 11.77
CA VAL A 443 21.02 -12.30 11.48
C VAL A 443 20.63 -12.98 10.17
N GLU A 444 19.32 -13.22 9.98
CA GLU A 444 18.76 -13.86 8.80
C GLU A 444 17.33 -13.40 8.59
N ALA A 445 16.94 -13.17 7.35
CA ALA A 445 15.56 -12.85 6.97
C ALA A 445 15.31 -13.45 5.60
N SER A 446 14.42 -14.45 5.52
CA SER A 446 14.05 -15.11 4.26
C SER A 446 12.58 -14.87 3.94
N ALA A 447 12.26 -14.63 2.66
CA ALA A 447 10.88 -14.47 2.23
C ALA A 447 10.24 -15.82 1.87
N THR A 448 8.95 -15.92 2.06
CA THR A 448 8.09 -16.99 1.57
C THR A 448 6.83 -16.36 1.02
N PHE A 449 6.45 -16.67 -0.22
CA PHE A 449 5.15 -16.23 -0.74
C PHE A 449 4.07 -16.87 0.14
N ASP A 450 3.16 -16.04 0.67
CA ASP A 450 2.13 -16.49 1.61
C ASP A 450 0.79 -16.67 0.89
N ARG A 451 0.22 -15.59 0.39
CA ARG A 451 -1.09 -15.61 -0.28
C ARG A 451 -1.34 -14.39 -1.15
N VAL A 452 -2.40 -14.45 -1.92
CA VAL A 452 -2.98 -13.32 -2.64
C VAL A 452 -4.28 -12.90 -1.96
N LEU A 453 -4.46 -11.59 -1.75
CA LEU A 453 -5.72 -11.00 -1.30
C LEU A 453 -6.34 -10.24 -2.46
N TYR A 454 -7.61 -10.51 -2.70
CA TYR A 454 -8.39 -9.83 -3.72
C TYR A 454 -9.90 -10.02 -3.45
N ASP A 455 -10.69 -8.96 -3.56
CA ASP A 455 -12.16 -8.98 -3.40
C ASP A 455 -12.62 -9.66 -2.09
N GLY A 456 -11.96 -9.27 -0.97
CA GLY A 456 -12.20 -9.87 0.35
C GLY A 456 -11.84 -11.36 0.46
N GLY A 457 -11.32 -11.97 -0.60
CA GLY A 457 -10.91 -13.38 -0.65
C GLY A 457 -9.40 -13.56 -0.50
N GLU A 458 -9.02 -14.70 0.07
CA GLU A 458 -7.63 -15.15 0.18
C GLU A 458 -7.39 -16.32 -0.77
N PHE A 459 -6.32 -16.25 -1.57
CA PHE A 459 -5.97 -17.24 -2.58
C PHE A 459 -4.49 -17.60 -2.49
N GLY A 460 -4.17 -18.84 -2.81
CA GLY A 460 -2.80 -19.32 -2.82
C GLY A 460 -2.41 -20.10 -1.57
N MET A 461 -1.18 -20.54 -1.55
CA MET A 461 -0.57 -21.35 -0.49
C MET A 461 0.90 -20.97 -0.37
N HIS A 462 1.50 -21.22 0.79
CA HIS A 462 2.92 -20.93 1.02
C HIS A 462 3.80 -21.54 -0.07
N ALA A 463 4.60 -20.72 -0.73
CA ALA A 463 5.51 -21.12 -1.79
C ALA A 463 6.89 -20.47 -1.61
N GLN A 464 7.94 -21.17 -2.07
CA GLN A 464 9.29 -20.61 -2.05
C GLN A 464 9.43 -19.52 -3.14
N PRO A 465 10.17 -18.43 -2.87
CA PRO A 465 10.47 -17.44 -3.90
C PRO A 465 11.15 -18.08 -5.12
N GLY A 466 10.64 -17.77 -6.31
CA GLY A 466 11.12 -18.34 -7.59
C GLY A 466 10.58 -19.73 -7.90
N SER A 467 9.63 -20.26 -7.11
CA SER A 467 8.97 -21.54 -7.42
C SER A 467 7.91 -21.37 -8.51
N ALA A 468 7.50 -22.50 -9.12
CA ALA A 468 6.44 -22.51 -10.12
C ALA A 468 5.09 -22.03 -9.55
N GLU A 469 4.83 -22.36 -8.29
CA GLU A 469 3.64 -21.96 -7.56
C GLU A 469 3.57 -20.43 -7.35
N GLU A 470 4.68 -19.76 -7.02
CA GLU A 470 4.76 -18.31 -6.97
C GLU A 470 4.59 -17.71 -8.37
N GLU A 471 5.29 -18.25 -9.37
CA GLU A 471 5.25 -17.75 -10.76
C GLU A 471 3.83 -17.78 -11.35
N GLU A 472 2.98 -18.72 -10.95
CA GLU A 472 1.57 -18.74 -11.35
C GLU A 472 0.83 -17.46 -10.93
N TYR A 473 1.11 -16.92 -9.73
CA TYR A 473 0.50 -15.67 -9.27
C TYR A 473 1.20 -14.43 -9.81
N LEU A 474 2.51 -14.47 -9.99
CA LEU A 474 3.25 -13.38 -10.65
C LEU A 474 2.87 -13.25 -12.14
N GLY A 475 2.50 -14.36 -12.79
CA GLY A 475 2.06 -14.44 -14.19
C GLY A 475 0.59 -14.09 -14.45
N ILE A 476 -0.13 -13.43 -13.52
CA ILE A 476 -1.49 -12.96 -13.77
C ILE A 476 -1.47 -11.93 -14.92
N PRO A 477 -2.34 -12.06 -15.96
CA PRO A 477 -2.40 -11.10 -17.06
C PRO A 477 -2.60 -9.66 -16.56
N GLY A 478 -1.96 -8.69 -17.20
CA GLY A 478 -2.05 -7.28 -16.86
C GLY A 478 -3.34 -6.58 -17.28
N LEU A 479 -4.15 -7.24 -18.11
CA LEU A 479 -5.43 -6.73 -18.62
C LEU A 479 -6.52 -7.76 -18.30
N LEU A 480 -7.25 -7.54 -17.22
CA LEU A 480 -8.37 -8.37 -16.77
C LEU A 480 -9.46 -7.50 -16.14
N GLU A 481 -10.71 -7.76 -16.48
CA GLU A 481 -11.85 -7.21 -15.72
C GLU A 481 -11.89 -7.81 -14.30
N PRO A 482 -12.50 -7.13 -13.32
CA PRO A 482 -12.53 -7.59 -11.92
C PRO A 482 -13.04 -9.02 -11.75
N ASP A 483 -14.14 -9.37 -12.43
CA ASP A 483 -14.72 -10.72 -12.39
C ASP A 483 -13.76 -11.79 -12.96
N GLN A 484 -12.98 -11.41 -13.98
CA GLN A 484 -11.99 -12.30 -14.56
C GLN A 484 -10.80 -12.56 -13.62
N VAL A 485 -10.41 -11.54 -12.83
CA VAL A 485 -9.38 -11.70 -11.79
C VAL A 485 -9.87 -12.70 -10.74
N SER A 486 -11.09 -12.50 -10.19
CA SER A 486 -11.70 -13.42 -9.22
C SER A 486 -11.82 -14.85 -9.75
N ALA A 487 -12.28 -15.01 -10.98
CA ALA A 487 -12.43 -16.33 -11.62
C ALA A 487 -11.07 -17.02 -11.81
N LEU A 488 -10.04 -16.27 -12.23
CA LEU A 488 -8.68 -16.80 -12.44
C LEU A 488 -8.04 -17.22 -11.11
N LEU A 489 -8.16 -16.40 -10.06
CA LEU A 489 -7.62 -16.72 -8.74
C LEU A 489 -8.27 -17.97 -8.13
N ARG A 490 -9.62 -18.07 -8.22
CA ARG A 490 -10.35 -19.27 -7.76
C ARG A 490 -9.94 -20.52 -8.53
N LYS A 491 -9.74 -20.41 -9.84
CA LYS A 491 -9.28 -21.53 -10.68
C LYS A 491 -7.90 -22.01 -10.25
N ARG A 492 -6.93 -21.09 -10.08
CA ARG A 492 -5.57 -21.42 -9.65
C ARG A 492 -5.55 -22.08 -8.28
N GLN A 493 -6.31 -21.55 -7.32
CA GLN A 493 -6.44 -22.16 -6.00
C GLN A 493 -7.02 -23.56 -6.08
N ALA A 494 -8.05 -23.80 -6.90
CA ALA A 494 -8.62 -25.13 -7.10
C ALA A 494 -7.62 -26.11 -7.73
N GLU A 495 -6.81 -25.66 -8.69
CA GLU A 495 -5.76 -26.44 -9.32
C GLU A 495 -4.65 -26.82 -8.33
N GLN A 496 -4.21 -25.88 -7.48
CA GLN A 496 -3.23 -26.13 -6.42
C GLN A 496 -3.75 -27.12 -5.37
N LEU A 497 -4.99 -26.93 -4.88
CA LEU A 497 -5.61 -27.88 -3.94
C LEU A 497 -5.78 -29.27 -4.55
N ALA A 498 -6.10 -29.37 -5.84
CA ALA A 498 -6.17 -30.64 -6.55
C ALA A 498 -4.78 -31.29 -6.70
N GLY A 499 -3.75 -30.49 -6.97
CA GLY A 499 -2.34 -30.92 -7.01
C GLY A 499 -1.87 -31.46 -5.66
N GLU A 500 -2.15 -30.75 -4.56
CA GLU A 500 -1.82 -31.23 -3.21
C GLU A 500 -2.55 -32.51 -2.82
N ARG A 501 -3.86 -32.63 -3.15
CA ARG A 501 -4.61 -33.86 -2.93
C ARG A 501 -3.98 -35.03 -3.70
N ARG A 502 -3.56 -34.81 -4.94
CA ARG A 502 -2.84 -35.81 -5.75
C ARG A 502 -1.48 -36.17 -5.14
N ARG A 503 -0.71 -35.18 -4.62
CA ARG A 503 0.55 -35.40 -3.89
C ARG A 503 0.33 -36.16 -2.58
N LYS A 504 -0.78 -35.96 -1.87
CA LYS A 504 -1.14 -36.67 -0.63
C LYS A 504 -1.68 -38.09 -0.88
N THR A 505 -2.31 -38.33 -2.03
CA THR A 505 -2.89 -39.64 -2.40
C THR A 505 -2.01 -40.47 -3.34
N GLY A 506 -1.05 -39.86 -4.01
CA GLY A 506 -0.04 -40.52 -4.84
C GLY A 506 1.17 -41.03 -4.03
N ASP A 507 1.89 -42.03 -4.52
CA ASP A 507 3.13 -42.53 -3.89
C ASP A 507 4.07 -41.32 -3.61
N PRO A 508 4.47 -41.09 -2.33
CA PRO A 508 5.32 -39.96 -1.97
C PRO A 508 6.67 -39.89 -2.69
N ARG A 509 6.99 -40.92 -3.50
CA ARG A 509 8.26 -41.06 -4.21
C ARG A 509 8.26 -40.52 -5.64
N ALA A 510 7.11 -40.25 -6.24
CA ALA A 510 7.04 -39.96 -7.68
C ALA A 510 7.31 -38.48 -8.07
N ASP A 511 7.23 -37.52 -7.13
CA ASP A 511 7.27 -36.06 -7.43
C ASP A 511 8.37 -35.29 -6.70
N ARG A 512 9.36 -35.98 -6.10
CA ARG A 512 10.47 -35.26 -5.46
C ARG A 512 11.55 -34.91 -6.48
N THR A 513 12.02 -33.69 -6.45
CA THR A 513 13.25 -33.33 -7.16
C THR A 513 14.42 -34.17 -6.61
N ALA A 514 15.45 -34.42 -7.42
CA ALA A 514 16.62 -35.15 -6.98
C ALA A 514 17.26 -34.57 -5.70
N ALA A 515 17.16 -33.24 -5.50
CA ALA A 515 17.65 -32.56 -4.30
C ALA A 515 16.77 -32.83 -3.06
N GLU A 516 15.44 -32.86 -3.22
CA GLU A 516 14.49 -33.19 -2.14
C GLU A 516 14.58 -34.67 -1.74
N ASP A 517 14.79 -35.57 -2.69
CA ASP A 517 15.02 -36.97 -2.44
C ASP A 517 16.31 -37.19 -1.61
N ILE A 518 17.39 -36.51 -1.98
CA ILE A 518 18.66 -36.57 -1.23
C ILE A 518 18.47 -35.97 0.17
N ALA A 519 17.76 -34.86 0.32
CA ALA A 519 17.49 -34.27 1.62
C ALA A 519 16.62 -35.17 2.52
N ALA A 520 15.61 -35.84 1.97
CA ALA A 520 14.78 -36.78 2.69
C ALA A 520 15.58 -38.03 3.14
N LEU A 521 16.41 -38.57 2.26
CA LEU A 521 17.29 -39.70 2.58
C LEU A 521 18.33 -39.35 3.65
N ARG A 522 18.87 -38.14 3.64
CA ARG A 522 19.80 -37.66 4.69
C ARG A 522 19.09 -37.55 6.05
N ARG A 523 17.85 -37.03 6.09
CA ARG A 523 17.06 -36.99 7.33
C ARG A 523 16.76 -38.38 7.88
N GLU A 524 16.38 -39.32 7.01
CA GLU A 524 16.14 -40.72 7.38
C GLU A 524 17.40 -41.38 7.93
N LEU A 525 18.54 -41.24 7.25
CA LEU A 525 19.83 -41.78 7.72
C LEU A 525 20.22 -41.22 9.08
N ASN A 526 20.08 -39.88 9.28
CA ASN A 526 20.41 -39.24 10.55
C ASN A 526 19.48 -39.71 11.68
N GLY A 527 18.20 -39.90 11.40
CA GLY A 527 17.23 -40.47 12.35
C GLY A 527 17.62 -41.88 12.80
N LEU A 528 18.05 -42.75 11.84
CA LEU A 528 18.52 -44.11 12.14
C LEU A 528 19.86 -44.13 12.90
N VAL A 529 20.76 -43.22 12.57
CA VAL A 529 22.05 -43.06 13.30
C VAL A 529 21.80 -42.60 14.73
N ASN A 530 20.86 -41.67 14.95
CA ASN A 530 20.44 -41.25 16.29
C ASN A 530 19.84 -42.40 17.10
N ALA A 531 18.92 -43.17 16.50
CA ALA A 531 18.33 -44.34 17.14
C ALA A 531 19.40 -45.38 17.51
N TRP A 532 20.39 -45.60 16.63
CA TRP A 532 21.51 -46.52 16.88
C TRP A 532 22.44 -45.99 17.97
N ASN A 533 22.75 -44.70 18.00
CA ASN A 533 23.51 -44.06 19.08
C ASN A 533 22.84 -44.27 20.43
N HIS A 534 21.53 -44.00 20.54
CA HIS A 534 20.77 -44.22 21.79
C HIS A 534 20.79 -45.70 22.24
N ARG A 535 20.80 -46.63 21.28
CA ARG A 535 20.78 -48.04 21.57
C ARG A 535 22.16 -48.60 21.96
N THR A 536 23.22 -48.09 21.38
CA THR A 536 24.59 -48.67 21.50
C THR A 536 25.55 -47.80 22.34
N GLY A 537 25.20 -46.53 22.59
CA GLY A 537 26.10 -45.56 23.23
C GLY A 537 27.26 -45.08 22.34
N GLN A 538 27.34 -45.53 21.07
CA GLN A 538 28.41 -45.13 20.15
C GLN A 538 28.17 -43.70 19.64
N PRO A 539 29.17 -42.79 19.65
CA PRO A 539 29.03 -41.45 19.09
C PRO A 539 28.63 -41.48 17.60
N GLN A 540 27.75 -40.55 17.19
CA GLN A 540 27.22 -40.47 15.82
C GLN A 540 28.31 -40.42 14.75
N GLY A 541 29.42 -39.68 14.99
CA GLY A 541 30.56 -39.62 14.08
C GLY A 541 31.25 -40.98 13.86
N VAL A 542 31.27 -41.84 14.89
CA VAL A 542 31.81 -43.21 14.78
C VAL A 542 30.88 -44.06 13.92
N ILE A 543 29.57 -43.97 14.14
CA ILE A 543 28.55 -44.70 13.36
C ILE A 543 28.61 -44.32 11.89
N HIS A 544 28.69 -43.03 11.57
CA HIS A 544 28.84 -42.57 10.18
C HIS A 544 30.14 -43.08 9.53
N ASN A 545 31.26 -43.13 10.28
CA ASN A 545 32.52 -43.64 9.78
C ASN A 545 32.47 -45.18 9.55
N GLU A 546 31.81 -45.94 10.43
CA GLU A 546 31.58 -47.38 10.25
C GLU A 546 30.69 -47.67 9.04
N LEU A 547 29.59 -46.89 8.85
CA LEU A 547 28.74 -46.99 7.67
C LEU A 547 29.52 -46.68 6.39
N ARG A 548 30.38 -45.66 6.43
CA ARG A 548 31.24 -45.30 5.29
C ARG A 548 32.27 -46.38 4.97
N ARG A 549 32.85 -47.02 5.99
CA ARG A 549 33.77 -48.16 5.80
C ARG A 549 33.05 -49.40 5.22
N ALA A 550 31.79 -49.61 5.65
CA ALA A 550 31.02 -50.77 5.23
C ALA A 550 30.40 -50.64 3.83
N CYS A 551 29.99 -49.44 3.42
CA CYS A 551 29.29 -49.15 2.16
C CYS A 551 30.16 -48.38 1.14
N GLY A 552 31.29 -47.81 1.57
CA GLY A 552 32.11 -46.93 0.73
C GLY A 552 31.56 -45.51 0.53
N GLY A 553 32.14 -44.79 -0.42
CA GLY A 553 31.69 -43.48 -0.88
C GLY A 553 32.16 -42.28 -0.05
N PRO A 554 31.82 -41.05 -0.46
CA PRO A 554 32.22 -39.81 0.17
C PRO A 554 31.46 -39.54 1.49
N PRO A 555 31.82 -38.50 2.28
CA PRO A 555 31.02 -38.04 3.43
C PRO A 555 29.57 -37.76 3.05
N VAL A 556 28.62 -37.87 4.02
CA VAL A 556 27.18 -37.74 3.79
C VAL A 556 26.78 -36.48 3.03
N PRO A 557 27.40 -35.27 3.25
CA PRO A 557 27.09 -34.07 2.49
C PRO A 557 27.39 -34.18 0.97
N GLN A 558 28.31 -35.07 0.58
CA GLN A 558 28.74 -35.27 -0.81
C GLN A 558 28.21 -36.58 -1.40
N ALA A 559 27.53 -37.42 -0.61
CA ALA A 559 27.05 -38.72 -1.03
C ALA A 559 25.81 -38.60 -1.95
N SER A 560 25.77 -39.41 -2.99
CA SER A 560 24.64 -39.58 -3.89
C SER A 560 23.45 -40.28 -3.20
N ALA A 561 22.26 -40.16 -3.80
CA ALA A 561 21.05 -40.81 -3.28
C ALA A 561 21.22 -42.33 -3.16
N ALA A 562 21.92 -42.97 -4.08
CA ALA A 562 22.22 -44.43 -4.05
C ALA A 562 23.07 -44.78 -2.83
N GLU A 563 24.19 -44.06 -2.63
CA GLU A 563 25.11 -44.31 -1.51
C GLU A 563 24.46 -44.07 -0.13
N ILE A 564 23.52 -43.10 -0.04
CA ILE A 564 22.77 -42.87 1.20
C ILE A 564 21.78 -44.01 1.45
N ARG A 565 21.09 -44.53 0.42
CA ARG A 565 20.19 -45.69 0.54
C ARG A 565 20.95 -46.96 0.99
N ASP A 566 22.14 -47.18 0.47
CA ASP A 566 22.99 -48.32 0.88
C ASP A 566 23.36 -48.23 2.38
N ARG A 567 23.67 -47.05 2.87
CA ARG A 567 23.93 -46.80 4.30
C ARG A 567 22.68 -46.97 5.17
N ILE A 568 21.52 -46.55 4.70
CA ILE A 568 20.23 -46.79 5.36
C ILE A 568 19.94 -48.29 5.44
N ALA A 569 20.13 -49.04 4.35
CA ALA A 569 19.95 -50.48 4.33
C ALA A 569 20.93 -51.17 5.31
N LYS A 570 22.18 -50.73 5.35
CA LYS A 570 23.22 -51.28 6.22
C LYS A 570 22.94 -51.09 7.71
N ILE A 571 22.52 -49.89 8.13
CA ILE A 571 22.19 -49.65 9.54
C ILE A 571 20.93 -50.41 9.96
N ARG A 572 19.98 -50.61 9.05
CA ARG A 572 18.80 -51.47 9.29
C ARG A 572 19.21 -52.96 9.42
N ASP A 573 20.11 -53.43 8.61
CA ASP A 573 20.68 -54.80 8.72
C ASP A 573 21.39 -54.98 10.07
N TRP A 574 22.20 -54.02 10.52
CA TRP A 574 22.80 -54.06 11.86
C TRP A 574 21.73 -54.10 12.97
N ALA A 575 20.66 -53.34 12.81
CA ALA A 575 19.56 -53.32 13.79
C ALA A 575 18.80 -54.65 13.84
N ALA A 576 18.70 -55.36 12.72
CA ALA A 576 18.06 -56.67 12.64
C ALA A 576 18.95 -57.78 13.21
N LYS A 577 20.26 -57.80 12.90
CA LYS A 577 21.21 -58.81 13.35
C LYS A 577 21.52 -58.79 14.84
N ARG A 578 21.33 -57.68 15.54
CA ARG A 578 21.46 -57.57 17.01
C ARG A 578 20.17 -57.83 17.77
N ARG A 579 19.13 -58.38 17.15
CA ARG A 579 17.88 -58.81 17.80
C ARG A 579 17.93 -60.31 18.21
N HIS A 580 19.03 -61.01 17.88
CA HIS A 580 19.28 -62.38 18.30
C HIS A 580 20.46 -62.36 19.34
#